data_51e5901d0a293ff3c68b4d294f93acf9
#
_entry.id   51e5901d0a293ff3c68b4d294f93acf9
#
_cell.length_a   1.000
_cell.length_b   1.000
_cell.length_c   1.000
_cell.angle_alpha   90.00
_cell.angle_beta   90.00
_cell.angle_gamma   90.00
#
_symmetry.space_group_name_H-M   'P 1'
#
loop_
_entity.id
_entity.type
_entity.pdbx_description
1 polymer ?
#
loop_
_entity_poly.entity_id
_entity_poly.type
_entity_poly.pdbx_seq_one_letter_code
_entity_poly.pdbx_strand_id
1 'polypeptide(L)'
;LLADLSRTEPDEYKVITACAAPERQKVWKDMDILPISAYHEVFEAYHKTGCATDGDWESVMKQFLRCGLAFTFSGVVSTSIATDALLGVGDRVTSKVNVGALKKGYVNIAVHGHLPILVKEIVKAGQSEKFQKLAKEKGAKGIQFYGICCSGLSSMYRYEGVIPLSNAVSAELVLGTGALDLWVADVQEVYPAIMDVAKCFKTTVVTTHDSARLPGAEHIGYDHHHSNIAETKKIAERIVERAIESFEARKGVPVFIPKYEVEAEVGFSVEYLCKKYGSLEPIADAIREGKILGVVNMVGCNNPKVLYEKAILDVCDVLLKNNVLIITNGCASFPLMKMGYCQTSEFAYSKAGEGLREFLKPDMPPVWHVGECIDNTRSSGIFAGIANAFGKEMYEMPFAFASPEWSNEKGIDAALGFRLNGISSYHCVEAPIHGSSKVIEFLKEGTKETLHSSMVVDVDPVSLGEKMVADMKEKRRQLGI
;
A
#
# COMPACT_ATOMS: atom_id res chain seq x y z
N LEU A 1 -10.55 -14.86 -11.65
CA LEU A 1 -9.94 -14.57 -10.35
C LEU A 1 -10.11 -15.73 -9.37
N LEU A 2 -11.34 -16.11 -9.01
CA LEU A 2 -11.59 -17.17 -8.01
C LEU A 2 -11.05 -18.54 -8.42
N ALA A 3 -11.09 -18.88 -9.71
CA ALA A 3 -10.55 -20.14 -10.20
C ALA A 3 -9.06 -20.29 -9.94
N ASP A 4 -8.28 -19.23 -10.00
CA ASP A 4 -6.83 -19.24 -9.77
C ASP A 4 -6.45 -19.41 -8.29
N LEU A 5 -7.40 -19.28 -7.35
CA LEU A 5 -7.15 -19.52 -5.93
C LEU A 5 -7.00 -21.01 -5.60
N SER A 6 -7.82 -21.88 -6.21
CA SER A 6 -7.98 -23.28 -5.79
C SER A 6 -7.89 -24.31 -6.93
N ARG A 7 -7.33 -23.95 -8.06
CA ARG A 7 -7.15 -24.85 -9.19
C ARG A 7 -6.21 -26.00 -8.85
N THR A 8 -6.48 -27.19 -9.36
CA THR A 8 -5.68 -28.40 -9.11
C THR A 8 -4.84 -28.85 -10.29
N GLU A 9 -5.13 -28.35 -11.49
CA GLU A 9 -4.41 -28.71 -12.70
C GLU A 9 -3.42 -27.59 -13.08
N PRO A 10 -2.23 -27.92 -13.60
CA PRO A 10 -1.21 -26.96 -14.00
C PRO A 10 -1.53 -26.24 -15.33
N ASP A 11 -2.81 -26.13 -15.64
CA ASP A 11 -3.30 -25.39 -16.79
C ASP A 11 -3.04 -23.90 -16.65
N GLU A 12 -3.53 -23.14 -17.64
CA GLU A 12 -3.43 -21.70 -17.71
C GLU A 12 -3.87 -20.98 -16.43
N TYR A 13 -2.95 -20.31 -15.76
CA TYR A 13 -3.24 -19.41 -14.66
C TYR A 13 -3.85 -18.11 -15.24
N LYS A 14 -5.16 -17.96 -15.15
CA LYS A 14 -5.95 -16.97 -15.91
C LYS A 14 -5.48 -15.54 -15.72
N VAL A 15 -5.19 -15.13 -14.48
CA VAL A 15 -4.77 -13.76 -14.19
C VAL A 15 -3.36 -13.50 -14.71
N ILE A 16 -2.45 -14.47 -14.60
CA ILE A 16 -1.10 -14.37 -15.17
C ILE A 16 -1.20 -14.19 -16.69
N THR A 17 -1.95 -15.08 -17.37
CA THR A 17 -2.10 -15.04 -18.82
C THR A 17 -2.73 -13.73 -19.30
N ALA A 18 -3.69 -13.18 -18.54
CA ALA A 18 -4.38 -11.95 -18.91
C ALA A 18 -3.59 -10.67 -18.61
N CYS A 19 -2.77 -10.66 -17.56
CA CYS A 19 -2.18 -9.42 -17.04
C CYS A 19 -0.66 -9.33 -17.17
N ALA A 20 0.05 -10.46 -17.37
CA ALA A 20 1.51 -10.45 -17.51
C ALA A 20 1.95 -10.37 -18.97
N ALA A 21 3.05 -9.67 -19.22
CA ALA A 21 3.67 -9.63 -20.55
C ALA A 21 4.11 -11.05 -20.99
N PRO A 22 3.88 -11.43 -22.28
CA PRO A 22 4.22 -12.78 -22.78
C PRO A 22 5.68 -13.16 -22.55
N GLU A 23 6.60 -12.21 -22.70
CA GLU A 23 8.03 -12.42 -22.48
C GLU A 23 8.33 -12.79 -21.02
N ARG A 24 7.64 -12.17 -20.08
CA ARG A 24 7.78 -12.50 -18.65
C ARG A 24 7.21 -13.88 -18.33
N GLN A 25 6.06 -14.23 -18.90
CA GLN A 25 5.48 -15.58 -18.78
C GLN A 25 6.46 -16.64 -19.29
N LYS A 26 7.16 -16.36 -20.40
CA LYS A 26 8.19 -17.25 -20.94
C LYS A 26 9.36 -17.42 -19.95
N VAL A 27 9.88 -16.33 -19.38
CA VAL A 27 10.94 -16.39 -18.37
C VAL A 27 10.52 -17.27 -17.17
N TRP A 28 9.32 -17.08 -16.63
CA TRP A 28 8.84 -17.87 -15.50
C TRP A 28 8.62 -19.34 -15.85
N LYS A 29 8.20 -19.63 -17.08
CA LYS A 29 8.08 -21.01 -17.58
C LYS A 29 9.44 -21.68 -17.73
N ASP A 30 10.41 -20.97 -18.31
CA ASP A 30 11.77 -21.49 -18.51
C ASP A 30 12.49 -21.74 -17.15
N MET A 31 12.15 -20.95 -16.11
CA MET A 31 12.63 -21.14 -14.74
C MET A 31 11.84 -22.21 -13.95
N ASP A 32 10.77 -22.74 -14.49
CA ASP A 32 9.88 -23.71 -13.80
C ASP A 32 9.28 -23.12 -12.50
N ILE A 33 8.83 -21.86 -12.54
CA ILE A 33 8.25 -21.15 -11.38
C ILE A 33 6.79 -20.72 -11.58
N LEU A 34 6.12 -21.14 -12.66
CA LEU A 34 4.69 -20.86 -12.82
C LEU A 34 3.88 -21.58 -11.73
N PRO A 35 3.01 -20.86 -11.00
CA PRO A 35 2.19 -21.48 -9.95
C PRO A 35 1.03 -22.29 -10.53
N ILE A 36 0.62 -23.32 -9.81
CA ILE A 36 -0.61 -24.09 -10.11
C ILE A 36 -1.83 -23.30 -9.64
N SER A 37 -1.86 -22.91 -8.37
CA SER A 37 -2.88 -22.04 -7.78
C SER A 37 -2.36 -21.41 -6.50
N ALA A 38 -3.01 -20.35 -6.00
CA ALA A 38 -2.58 -19.68 -4.79
C ALA A 38 -2.57 -20.64 -3.58
N TYR A 39 -3.62 -21.44 -3.38
CA TYR A 39 -3.67 -22.40 -2.28
C TYR A 39 -2.64 -23.51 -2.40
N HIS A 40 -2.43 -24.02 -3.60
CA HIS A 40 -1.40 -25.05 -3.83
C HIS A 40 -0.02 -24.55 -3.40
N GLU A 41 0.38 -23.34 -3.84
CA GLU A 41 1.71 -22.82 -3.54
C GLU A 41 1.88 -22.52 -2.03
N VAL A 42 0.85 -22.07 -1.34
CA VAL A 42 0.89 -21.86 0.11
C VAL A 42 1.03 -23.18 0.87
N PHE A 43 0.26 -24.21 0.51
CA PHE A 43 0.35 -25.52 1.14
C PHE A 43 1.69 -26.20 0.84
N GLU A 44 2.19 -26.10 -0.38
CA GLU A 44 3.48 -26.65 -0.75
C GLU A 44 4.64 -25.94 -0.04
N ALA A 45 4.59 -24.62 0.10
CA ALA A 45 5.56 -23.87 0.89
C ALA A 45 5.56 -24.30 2.36
N TYR A 46 4.37 -24.47 2.95
CA TYR A 46 4.23 -24.97 4.31
C TYR A 46 4.79 -26.38 4.46
N HIS A 47 4.53 -27.27 3.50
CA HIS A 47 5.06 -28.64 3.47
C HIS A 47 6.59 -28.62 3.38
N LYS A 48 7.16 -27.92 2.40
CA LYS A 48 8.63 -27.87 2.16
C LYS A 48 9.40 -27.29 3.34
N THR A 49 8.85 -26.30 4.03
CA THR A 49 9.48 -25.68 5.20
C THR A 49 9.29 -26.47 6.49
N GLY A 50 8.56 -27.59 6.45
CA GLY A 50 8.42 -28.52 7.55
C GLY A 50 9.76 -29.19 7.91
N CYS A 51 9.87 -29.64 9.17
CA CYS A 51 11.08 -30.27 9.69
C CYS A 51 11.51 -31.45 8.84
N ALA A 52 12.75 -31.43 8.31
CA ALA A 52 13.36 -32.48 7.51
C ALA A 52 12.61 -32.86 6.22
N THR A 53 11.79 -31.99 5.68
CA THR A 53 11.05 -32.25 4.44
C THR A 53 11.90 -31.91 3.20
N ASP A 54 12.40 -30.68 3.12
CA ASP A 54 13.24 -30.21 2.03
C ASP A 54 14.49 -29.51 2.57
N GLY A 55 15.66 -30.03 2.27
CA GLY A 55 16.94 -29.44 2.67
C GLY A 55 17.70 -28.78 1.53
N ASP A 56 17.12 -28.75 0.33
CA ASP A 56 17.72 -28.11 -0.83
C ASP A 56 17.28 -26.63 -0.94
N TRP A 57 18.24 -25.74 -0.75
CA TRP A 57 17.97 -24.31 -0.81
C TRP A 57 17.45 -23.84 -2.18
N GLU A 58 17.86 -24.47 -3.30
CA GLU A 58 17.37 -24.12 -4.64
C GLU A 58 15.90 -24.51 -4.80
N SER A 59 15.53 -25.68 -4.31
CA SER A 59 14.14 -26.14 -4.29
C SER A 59 13.24 -25.20 -3.45
N VAL A 60 13.72 -24.81 -2.26
CA VAL A 60 12.99 -23.85 -1.40
C VAL A 60 12.89 -22.48 -2.07
N MET A 61 13.94 -22.00 -2.73
CA MET A 61 13.90 -20.73 -3.46
C MET A 61 12.99 -20.77 -4.68
N LYS A 62 12.92 -21.87 -5.41
CA LYS A 62 11.91 -22.02 -6.47
C LYS A 62 10.49 -21.90 -5.92
N GLN A 63 10.21 -22.55 -4.78
CA GLN A 63 8.89 -22.43 -4.13
C GLN A 63 8.59 -21.00 -3.68
N PHE A 64 9.58 -20.28 -3.16
CA PHE A 64 9.45 -18.87 -2.79
C PHE A 64 9.08 -18.02 -4.01
N LEU A 65 9.71 -18.23 -5.18
CA LEU A 65 9.38 -17.50 -6.41
C LEU A 65 7.97 -17.84 -6.92
N ARG A 66 7.54 -19.11 -6.81
CA ARG A 66 6.17 -19.54 -7.15
C ARG A 66 5.13 -18.88 -6.25
N CYS A 67 5.38 -18.85 -4.93
CA CYS A 67 4.55 -18.10 -3.98
C CYS A 67 4.48 -16.61 -4.32
N GLY A 68 5.62 -16.01 -4.70
CA GLY A 68 5.68 -14.63 -5.14
C GLY A 68 4.81 -14.33 -6.37
N LEU A 69 4.78 -15.21 -7.36
CA LEU A 69 3.86 -15.09 -8.50
C LEU A 69 2.40 -15.27 -8.10
N ALA A 70 2.10 -16.27 -7.27
CA ALA A 70 0.75 -16.49 -6.76
C ALA A 70 0.26 -15.28 -5.94
N PHE A 71 1.10 -14.73 -5.07
CA PHE A 71 0.79 -13.51 -4.31
C PHE A 71 0.56 -12.32 -5.24
N THR A 72 1.48 -12.07 -6.18
CA THR A 72 1.39 -10.94 -7.10
C THR A 72 0.09 -10.95 -7.89
N PHE A 73 -0.27 -12.10 -8.50
CA PHE A 73 -1.40 -12.15 -9.42
C PHE A 73 -2.73 -12.47 -8.73
N SER A 74 -2.79 -13.39 -7.77
CA SER A 74 -4.03 -13.68 -7.05
C SER A 74 -4.22 -12.81 -5.81
N GLY A 75 -3.16 -12.45 -5.10
CA GLY A 75 -3.24 -11.61 -3.91
C GLY A 75 -3.38 -10.12 -4.26
N VAL A 76 -2.54 -9.58 -5.12
CA VAL A 76 -2.50 -8.13 -5.41
C VAL A 76 -3.34 -7.76 -6.62
N VAL A 77 -3.03 -8.30 -7.80
CA VAL A 77 -3.71 -7.92 -9.06
C VAL A 77 -5.19 -8.29 -9.01
N SER A 78 -5.53 -9.51 -8.62
CA SER A 78 -6.92 -9.96 -8.56
C SER A 78 -7.74 -9.17 -7.53
N THR A 79 -7.17 -8.87 -6.37
CA THR A 79 -7.86 -8.10 -5.32
C THR A 79 -8.06 -6.65 -5.75
N SER A 80 -7.07 -6.01 -6.39
CA SER A 80 -7.21 -4.67 -6.95
C SER A 80 -8.32 -4.59 -7.99
N ILE A 81 -8.35 -5.51 -8.96
CA ILE A 81 -9.41 -5.59 -9.97
C ILE A 81 -10.78 -5.81 -9.33
N ALA A 82 -10.89 -6.73 -8.35
CA ALA A 82 -12.14 -6.99 -7.65
C ALA A 82 -12.61 -5.75 -6.86
N THR A 83 -11.70 -5.06 -6.21
CA THR A 83 -12.00 -3.84 -5.45
C THR A 83 -12.49 -2.72 -6.37
N ASP A 84 -11.82 -2.50 -7.50
CA ASP A 84 -12.25 -1.51 -8.49
C ASP A 84 -13.60 -1.86 -9.13
N ALA A 85 -13.87 -3.15 -9.38
CA ALA A 85 -15.17 -3.60 -9.87
C ALA A 85 -16.31 -3.36 -8.86
N LEU A 86 -16.05 -3.51 -7.56
CA LEU A 86 -17.06 -3.38 -6.51
C LEU A 86 -17.25 -1.96 -5.98
N LEU A 87 -16.19 -1.16 -5.96
CA LEU A 87 -16.17 0.16 -5.34
C LEU A 87 -15.93 1.31 -6.32
N GLY A 88 -15.51 1.00 -7.53
CA GLY A 88 -15.06 1.98 -8.53
C GLY A 88 -13.56 2.25 -8.47
N VAL A 89 -13.01 2.69 -9.59
CA VAL A 89 -11.58 3.05 -9.74
C VAL A 89 -11.22 4.29 -8.91
N GLY A 90 -12.19 5.19 -8.70
CA GLY A 90 -11.96 6.50 -8.10
C GLY A 90 -11.37 7.51 -9.09
N ASP A 91 -11.18 8.72 -8.63
CA ASP A 91 -10.57 9.81 -9.40
C ASP A 91 -9.61 10.60 -8.51
N ARG A 92 -8.83 11.52 -9.07
CA ARG A 92 -8.01 12.44 -8.27
C ARG A 92 -8.87 13.31 -7.37
N VAL A 93 -8.55 13.31 -6.09
CA VAL A 93 -9.20 14.13 -5.07
C VAL A 93 -8.18 14.77 -4.15
N THR A 94 -8.57 15.85 -3.47
CA THR A 94 -7.81 16.42 -2.36
C THR A 94 -8.41 15.94 -1.05
N SER A 95 -7.60 15.35 -0.18
CA SER A 95 -8.01 14.87 1.14
C SER A 95 -7.17 15.49 2.24
N LYS A 96 -7.80 15.83 3.37
CA LYS A 96 -7.06 16.09 4.60
C LYS A 96 -6.35 14.81 5.03
N VAL A 97 -5.18 14.96 5.61
CA VAL A 97 -4.39 13.85 6.15
C VAL A 97 -3.84 14.21 7.53
N ASN A 98 -3.44 13.20 8.31
CA ASN A 98 -2.86 13.27 9.65
C ASN A 98 -3.82 13.57 10.82
N VAL A 99 -3.28 13.44 12.03
CA VAL A 99 -4.02 13.55 13.30
C VAL A 99 -4.58 14.94 13.59
N GLY A 100 -4.08 15.99 12.94
CA GLY A 100 -4.63 17.35 13.05
C GLY A 100 -6.04 17.49 12.49
N ALA A 101 -6.47 16.54 11.65
CA ALA A 101 -7.82 16.52 11.08
C ALA A 101 -8.90 15.99 12.04
N LEU A 102 -8.52 15.44 13.20
CA LEU A 102 -9.46 14.97 14.23
C LEU A 102 -10.35 16.12 14.74
N LYS A 103 -11.59 15.82 15.08
CA LYS A 103 -12.57 16.82 15.51
C LYS A 103 -13.08 16.57 16.92
N LYS A 104 -12.84 17.51 17.83
CA LYS A 104 -13.37 17.48 19.20
C LYS A 104 -14.89 17.66 19.23
N GLY A 105 -15.56 16.80 20.00
CA GLY A 105 -17.00 16.87 20.23
C GLY A 105 -17.84 16.14 19.16
N TYR A 106 -17.22 15.37 18.30
CA TYR A 106 -17.85 14.42 17.41
C TYR A 106 -17.67 13.00 17.94
N VAL A 107 -18.52 12.07 17.55
CA VAL A 107 -18.26 10.64 17.67
C VAL A 107 -17.20 10.32 16.62
N ASN A 108 -15.98 10.01 17.07
CA ASN A 108 -14.84 9.77 16.19
C ASN A 108 -14.58 8.25 16.10
N ILE A 109 -14.75 7.71 14.91
CA ILE A 109 -14.59 6.28 14.60
C ILE A 109 -13.36 6.11 13.72
N ALA A 110 -12.37 5.33 14.17
CA ALA A 110 -11.25 4.91 13.35
C ALA A 110 -11.52 3.53 12.75
N VAL A 111 -11.24 3.36 11.45
CA VAL A 111 -11.26 2.09 10.72
C VAL A 111 -9.84 1.71 10.36
N HIS A 112 -9.42 0.49 10.70
CA HIS A 112 -8.06 0.02 10.55
C HIS A 112 -8.02 -1.39 9.98
N GLY A 113 -7.31 -1.57 8.88
CA GLY A 113 -7.11 -2.86 8.23
C GLY A 113 -7.30 -2.82 6.72
N HIS A 114 -7.96 -3.83 6.15
CA HIS A 114 -7.92 -4.11 4.71
C HIS A 114 -9.25 -4.57 4.09
N LEU A 115 -10.39 -4.50 4.81
CA LEU A 115 -11.68 -5.02 4.36
C LEU A 115 -12.65 -3.89 3.96
N PRO A 116 -12.56 -3.36 2.72
CA PRO A 116 -13.22 -2.13 2.32
C PRO A 116 -14.75 -2.22 2.27
N ILE A 117 -15.34 -3.40 2.08
CA ILE A 117 -16.81 -3.56 1.97
C ILE A 117 -17.50 -3.25 3.29
N LEU A 118 -17.01 -3.83 4.40
CA LEU A 118 -17.56 -3.55 5.74
C LEU A 118 -17.33 -2.08 6.11
N VAL A 119 -16.13 -1.55 5.85
CA VAL A 119 -15.80 -0.14 6.10
C VAL A 119 -16.76 0.78 5.37
N LYS A 120 -17.03 0.54 4.09
CA LYS A 120 -18.00 1.33 3.29
C LYS A 120 -19.40 1.33 3.93
N GLU A 121 -19.88 0.18 4.40
CA GLU A 121 -21.21 0.12 5.03
C GLU A 121 -21.22 0.77 6.42
N ILE A 122 -20.13 0.71 7.21
CA ILE A 122 -19.98 1.45 8.47
C ILE A 122 -20.08 2.96 8.23
N VAL A 123 -19.35 3.46 7.22
CA VAL A 123 -19.38 4.89 6.85
C VAL A 123 -20.79 5.31 6.43
N LYS A 124 -21.45 4.54 5.56
CA LYS A 124 -22.84 4.82 5.13
C LYS A 124 -23.82 4.81 6.29
N ALA A 125 -23.71 3.83 7.19
CA ALA A 125 -24.55 3.78 8.38
C ALA A 125 -24.38 5.05 9.22
N GLY A 126 -23.14 5.42 9.57
CA GLY A 126 -22.88 6.60 10.39
C GLY A 126 -23.22 7.93 9.71
N GLN A 127 -23.19 8.01 8.39
CA GLN A 127 -23.62 9.19 7.62
C GLN A 127 -25.15 9.30 7.51
N SER A 128 -25.90 8.22 7.82
CA SER A 128 -27.35 8.24 7.71
C SER A 128 -27.99 9.21 8.71
N GLU A 129 -29.14 9.77 8.33
CA GLU A 129 -29.89 10.70 9.19
C GLU A 129 -30.21 10.10 10.56
N LYS A 130 -30.56 8.80 10.60
CA LYS A 130 -30.82 8.03 11.83
C LYS A 130 -29.68 8.19 12.83
N PHE A 131 -28.46 7.88 12.43
CA PHE A 131 -27.32 7.87 13.34
C PHE A 131 -26.75 9.26 13.61
N GLN A 132 -26.80 10.18 12.65
CA GLN A 132 -26.44 11.59 12.89
C GLN A 132 -27.37 12.23 13.93
N LYS A 133 -28.67 11.94 13.89
CA LYS A 133 -29.64 12.39 14.89
C LYS A 133 -29.36 11.77 16.25
N LEU A 134 -29.17 10.44 16.31
CA LEU A 134 -28.87 9.74 17.56
C LEU A 134 -27.58 10.29 18.21
N ALA A 135 -26.53 10.54 17.45
CA ALA A 135 -25.29 11.12 17.98
C ALA A 135 -25.52 12.52 18.58
N LYS A 136 -26.34 13.35 17.92
CA LYS A 136 -26.70 14.70 18.42
C LYS A 136 -27.54 14.61 19.71
N GLU A 137 -28.48 13.69 19.81
CA GLU A 137 -29.27 13.45 21.03
C GLU A 137 -28.38 13.05 22.23
N LYS A 138 -27.25 12.39 21.96
CA LYS A 138 -26.25 12.03 22.97
C LYS A 138 -25.24 13.15 23.26
N GLY A 139 -25.37 14.31 22.61
CA GLY A 139 -24.56 15.51 22.83
C GLY A 139 -23.34 15.63 21.93
N ALA A 140 -23.20 14.79 20.92
CA ALA A 140 -22.17 14.94 19.91
C ALA A 140 -22.59 15.93 18.80
N LYS A 141 -21.63 16.52 18.11
CA LYS A 141 -21.88 17.40 16.95
C LYS A 141 -22.23 16.61 15.67
N GLY A 142 -21.98 15.32 15.66
CA GLY A 142 -22.16 14.38 14.56
C GLY A 142 -21.15 13.23 14.66
N ILE A 143 -21.01 12.46 13.59
CA ILE A 143 -20.09 11.32 13.50
C ILE A 143 -19.03 11.63 12.45
N GLN A 144 -17.76 11.29 12.74
CA GLN A 144 -16.63 11.43 11.84
C GLN A 144 -15.88 10.10 11.73
N PHE A 145 -15.40 9.81 10.51
CA PHE A 145 -14.64 8.60 10.22
C PHE A 145 -13.21 8.93 9.85
N TYR A 146 -12.31 8.11 10.35
CA TYR A 146 -10.88 8.24 10.15
C TYR A 146 -10.29 6.90 9.75
N GLY A 147 -9.29 6.92 8.90
CA GLY A 147 -8.67 5.70 8.38
C GLY A 147 -7.24 5.54 8.86
N ILE A 148 -6.90 4.32 9.19
CA ILE A 148 -5.55 3.89 9.53
C ILE A 148 -5.15 2.82 8.51
N CYS A 149 -3.88 2.86 8.05
CA CYS A 149 -3.38 1.90 7.07
C CYS A 149 -4.23 1.88 5.78
N CYS A 150 -4.38 0.73 5.15
CA CYS A 150 -5.08 0.58 3.87
C CYS A 150 -6.55 0.96 3.91
N SER A 151 -7.27 0.74 5.02
CA SER A 151 -8.67 1.18 5.16
C SER A 151 -8.83 2.70 5.01
N GLY A 152 -7.83 3.49 5.45
CA GLY A 152 -7.81 4.94 5.21
C GLY A 152 -7.47 5.29 3.77
N LEU A 153 -6.48 4.60 3.20
CA LEU A 153 -5.97 4.91 1.86
C LEU A 153 -6.94 4.49 0.75
N SER A 154 -7.61 3.36 0.92
CA SER A 154 -8.60 2.86 -0.05
C SER A 154 -9.85 3.74 -0.11
N SER A 155 -10.27 4.26 1.04
CA SER A 155 -11.54 4.99 1.14
C SER A 155 -11.47 6.43 0.65
N MET A 156 -10.32 7.11 0.79
CA MET A 156 -10.25 8.54 0.55
C MET A 156 -10.51 8.99 -0.89
N TYR A 157 -10.36 8.11 -1.87
CA TYR A 157 -10.59 8.43 -3.28
C TYR A 157 -11.70 7.58 -3.94
N ARG A 158 -12.21 6.56 -3.27
CA ARG A 158 -13.31 5.71 -3.77
C ARG A 158 -14.67 6.05 -3.20
N TYR A 159 -14.75 6.54 -1.96
CA TYR A 159 -15.99 7.00 -1.34
C TYR A 159 -15.70 8.05 -0.25
N GLU A 160 -16.58 9.04 -0.15
CA GLU A 160 -16.39 10.18 0.73
C GLU A 160 -16.54 9.85 2.22
N GLY A 161 -15.90 10.65 3.06
CA GLY A 161 -16.18 10.71 4.49
C GLY A 161 -15.17 10.03 5.40
N VAL A 162 -14.08 9.47 4.88
CA VAL A 162 -12.98 8.93 5.69
C VAL A 162 -11.72 9.78 5.48
N ILE A 163 -11.13 10.23 6.58
CA ILE A 163 -9.90 11.02 6.58
C ILE A 163 -8.73 10.11 7.01
N PRO A 164 -7.69 9.92 6.18
CA PRO A 164 -6.52 9.12 6.56
C PRO A 164 -5.69 9.84 7.63
N LEU A 165 -5.43 9.18 8.76
CA LEU A 165 -4.66 9.76 9.86
C LEU A 165 -3.22 9.31 9.90
N SER A 166 -2.99 8.01 9.77
CA SER A 166 -1.65 7.45 9.93
C SER A 166 -1.48 6.07 9.31
N ASN A 167 -0.22 5.65 9.19
CA ASN A 167 0.12 4.25 8.97
C ASN A 167 -0.13 3.39 10.23
N ALA A 168 0.06 2.08 10.11
CA ALA A 168 -0.16 1.14 11.20
C ALA A 168 0.77 1.37 12.39
N VAL A 169 2.05 1.70 12.15
CA VAL A 169 3.08 1.87 13.19
C VAL A 169 2.79 3.06 14.13
N SER A 170 2.17 4.11 13.62
CA SER A 170 1.80 5.28 14.43
C SER A 170 0.35 5.26 14.96
N ALA A 171 -0.32 4.13 14.90
CA ALA A 171 -1.68 3.95 15.44
C ALA A 171 -1.81 4.36 16.92
N GLU A 172 -0.79 4.06 17.72
CA GLU A 172 -0.74 4.44 19.14
C GLU A 172 -0.75 5.95 19.34
N LEU A 173 -0.09 6.73 18.48
CA LEU A 173 -0.09 8.18 18.53
C LEU A 173 -1.49 8.75 18.25
N VAL A 174 -2.24 8.12 17.35
CA VAL A 174 -3.63 8.52 17.06
C VAL A 174 -4.51 8.30 18.29
N LEU A 175 -4.41 7.15 18.94
CA LEU A 175 -5.11 6.84 20.21
C LEU A 175 -4.69 7.80 21.32
N GLY A 176 -3.39 8.13 21.40
CA GLY A 176 -2.81 9.05 22.37
C GLY A 176 -3.36 10.47 22.31
N THR A 177 -4.03 10.87 21.23
CA THR A 177 -4.78 12.14 21.17
C THR A 177 -5.98 12.19 22.12
N GLY A 178 -6.46 11.03 22.58
CA GLY A 178 -7.69 10.91 23.37
C GLY A 178 -8.97 11.27 22.62
N ALA A 179 -8.91 11.51 21.31
CA ALA A 179 -10.05 11.98 20.53
C ALA A 179 -10.95 10.86 19.99
N LEU A 180 -10.45 9.62 19.91
CA LEU A 180 -11.18 8.50 19.32
C LEU A 180 -12.13 7.83 20.32
N ASP A 181 -13.36 7.59 19.89
CA ASP A 181 -14.38 6.90 20.69
C ASP A 181 -14.40 5.41 20.40
N LEU A 182 -14.26 5.03 19.12
CA LEU A 182 -14.22 3.64 18.71
C LEU A 182 -13.11 3.41 17.70
N TRP A 183 -12.45 2.26 17.82
CA TRP A 183 -11.47 1.74 16.87
C TRP A 183 -11.97 0.41 16.32
N VAL A 184 -12.21 0.33 15.02
CA VAL A 184 -12.60 -0.90 14.34
C VAL A 184 -11.37 -1.51 13.68
N ALA A 185 -11.02 -2.71 14.07
CA ALA A 185 -9.91 -3.47 13.53
C ALA A 185 -10.43 -4.68 12.73
N ASP A 186 -10.03 -4.81 11.49
CA ASP A 186 -10.34 -6.00 10.68
C ASP A 186 -9.13 -6.94 10.59
N VAL A 187 -8.39 -6.97 9.50
CA VAL A 187 -7.23 -7.87 9.32
C VAL A 187 -5.96 -7.09 8.99
N GLN A 188 -4.82 -7.67 9.39
CA GLN A 188 -3.46 -7.26 9.06
C GLN A 188 -3.01 -5.90 9.61
N GLU A 189 -1.78 -5.89 10.08
CA GLU A 189 -1.07 -4.71 10.60
C GLU A 189 -1.76 -4.04 11.79
N VAL A 190 -2.60 -4.76 12.53
CA VAL A 190 -3.21 -4.29 13.77
C VAL A 190 -2.37 -4.77 14.95
N TYR A 191 -1.50 -3.91 15.45
CA TYR A 191 -0.58 -4.27 16.53
C TYR A 191 -1.30 -4.33 17.89
N PRO A 192 -1.09 -5.40 18.69
CA PRO A 192 -1.76 -5.55 19.99
C PRO A 192 -1.48 -4.42 20.99
N ALA A 193 -0.37 -3.70 20.87
CA ALA A 193 0.01 -2.57 21.72
C ALA A 193 -1.05 -1.44 21.73
N ILE A 194 -1.87 -1.31 20.68
CA ILE A 194 -2.97 -0.33 20.68
C ILE A 194 -3.93 -0.53 21.86
N MET A 195 -4.06 -1.76 22.37
CA MET A 195 -4.98 -2.07 23.46
C MET A 195 -4.60 -1.39 24.78
N ASP A 196 -3.30 -1.25 25.06
CA ASP A 196 -2.84 -0.61 26.28
C ASP A 196 -3.06 0.92 26.21
N VAL A 197 -2.82 1.53 25.05
CA VAL A 197 -3.11 2.95 24.85
C VAL A 197 -4.63 3.21 24.85
N ALA A 198 -5.41 2.36 24.18
CA ALA A 198 -6.86 2.48 24.16
C ALA A 198 -7.48 2.45 25.57
N LYS A 199 -6.98 1.60 26.48
CA LYS A 199 -7.40 1.57 27.89
C LYS A 199 -7.17 2.89 28.61
N CYS A 200 -6.02 3.54 28.39
CA CYS A 200 -5.68 4.83 29.01
C CYS A 200 -6.68 5.93 28.63
N PHE A 201 -7.18 5.90 27.42
CA PHE A 201 -8.12 6.90 26.89
C PHE A 201 -9.57 6.37 26.83
N LYS A 202 -9.83 5.19 27.37
CA LYS A 202 -11.16 4.52 27.35
C LYS A 202 -11.74 4.39 25.93
N THR A 203 -10.90 4.29 24.90
CA THR A 203 -11.36 4.04 23.55
C THR A 203 -11.81 2.60 23.42
N THR A 204 -13.01 2.37 22.93
CA THR A 204 -13.50 1.00 22.65
C THR A 204 -12.79 0.48 21.40
N VAL A 205 -12.21 -0.72 21.50
CA VAL A 205 -11.62 -1.43 20.36
C VAL A 205 -12.52 -2.61 20.00
N VAL A 206 -12.91 -2.69 18.74
CA VAL A 206 -13.75 -3.76 18.18
C VAL A 206 -12.95 -4.48 17.09
N THR A 207 -12.89 -5.81 17.18
CA THR A 207 -12.38 -6.65 16.09
C THR A 207 -13.54 -7.28 15.32
N THR A 208 -13.39 -7.42 13.99
CA THR A 208 -14.47 -7.90 13.11
C THR A 208 -14.18 -9.23 12.44
N HIS A 209 -12.91 -9.63 12.38
CA HIS A 209 -12.50 -10.87 11.71
C HIS A 209 -12.03 -11.93 12.70
N ASP A 210 -12.46 -13.19 12.51
CA ASP A 210 -12.18 -14.28 13.43
C ASP A 210 -10.69 -14.63 13.54
N SER A 211 -9.93 -14.48 12.47
CA SER A 211 -8.49 -14.75 12.45
C SER A 211 -7.62 -13.57 12.88
N ALA A 212 -8.21 -12.43 13.28
CA ALA A 212 -7.48 -11.21 13.65
C ALA A 212 -8.02 -10.60 14.95
N ARG A 213 -8.12 -11.39 15.99
CA ARG A 213 -8.62 -10.96 17.31
C ARG A 213 -7.52 -10.34 18.15
N LEU A 214 -7.87 -9.34 18.94
CA LEU A 214 -6.99 -8.72 19.91
C LEU A 214 -7.44 -9.07 21.34
N PRO A 215 -6.54 -9.49 22.24
CA PRO A 215 -6.88 -9.78 23.62
C PRO A 215 -7.47 -8.54 24.33
N GLY A 216 -8.67 -8.67 24.86
CA GLY A 216 -9.39 -7.60 25.56
C GLY A 216 -10.19 -6.66 24.68
N ALA A 217 -10.18 -6.81 23.36
CA ALA A 217 -11.08 -6.11 22.47
C ALA A 217 -12.49 -6.77 22.46
N GLU A 218 -13.50 -5.98 22.22
CA GLU A 218 -14.82 -6.48 21.87
C GLU A 218 -14.78 -7.16 20.50
N HIS A 219 -15.57 -8.21 20.29
CA HIS A 219 -15.67 -8.86 19.00
C HIS A 219 -17.07 -8.73 18.42
N ILE A 220 -17.19 -8.04 17.29
CA ILE A 220 -18.41 -7.97 16.48
C ILE A 220 -18.11 -8.68 15.17
N GLY A 221 -18.24 -10.02 15.18
CA GLY A 221 -17.83 -10.87 14.07
C GLY A 221 -18.55 -10.55 12.77
N TYR A 222 -17.80 -10.56 11.68
CA TYR A 222 -18.28 -10.43 10.32
C TYR A 222 -17.85 -11.68 9.54
N ASP A 223 -18.82 -12.45 9.06
CA ASP A 223 -18.56 -13.64 8.25
C ASP A 223 -18.21 -13.21 6.81
N HIS A 224 -16.94 -13.22 6.50
CA HIS A 224 -16.42 -12.82 5.18
C HIS A 224 -16.74 -13.82 4.07
N HIS A 225 -17.13 -15.05 4.42
CA HIS A 225 -17.38 -16.10 3.44
C HIS A 225 -18.87 -16.22 3.06
N HIS A 226 -19.76 -15.96 4.00
CA HIS A 226 -21.21 -16.20 3.82
C HIS A 226 -22.08 -14.97 4.05
N SER A 227 -21.51 -13.84 4.51
CA SER A 227 -22.29 -12.62 4.73
C SER A 227 -22.87 -12.07 3.41
N ASN A 228 -24.11 -11.68 3.51
CA ASN A 228 -24.79 -10.91 2.47
C ASN A 228 -24.85 -9.43 2.86
N ILE A 229 -25.23 -8.57 1.92
CA ILE A 229 -25.24 -7.11 2.13
C ILE A 229 -26.20 -6.70 3.27
N ALA A 230 -27.28 -7.42 3.52
CA ALA A 230 -28.22 -7.09 4.60
C ALA A 230 -27.60 -7.36 5.98
N GLU A 231 -26.84 -8.44 6.13
CA GLU A 231 -26.09 -8.75 7.35
C GLU A 231 -24.93 -7.76 7.55
N THR A 232 -24.20 -7.45 6.49
CA THR A 232 -23.14 -6.43 6.52
C THR A 232 -23.67 -5.09 7.06
N LYS A 233 -24.84 -4.66 6.58
CA LYS A 233 -25.49 -3.43 7.06
C LYS A 233 -25.88 -3.51 8.54
N LYS A 234 -26.41 -4.63 9.01
CA LYS A 234 -26.74 -4.80 10.45
C LYS A 234 -25.49 -4.73 11.33
N ILE A 235 -24.41 -5.36 10.92
CA ILE A 235 -23.13 -5.29 11.63
C ILE A 235 -22.59 -3.87 11.64
N ALA A 236 -22.63 -3.18 10.49
CA ALA A 236 -22.21 -1.79 10.37
C ALA A 236 -23.03 -0.87 11.31
N GLU A 237 -24.35 -1.00 11.35
CA GLU A 237 -25.21 -0.26 12.27
C GLU A 237 -24.85 -0.52 13.74
N ARG A 238 -24.64 -1.79 14.12
CA ARG A 238 -24.23 -2.16 15.49
C ARG A 238 -22.89 -1.53 15.88
N ILE A 239 -21.92 -1.47 14.95
CA ILE A 239 -20.62 -0.83 15.18
C ILE A 239 -20.81 0.68 15.43
N VAL A 240 -21.65 1.36 14.64
CA VAL A 240 -21.95 2.79 14.82
C VAL A 240 -22.70 3.06 16.14
N GLU A 241 -23.66 2.22 16.51
CA GLU A 241 -24.34 2.29 17.81
C GLU A 241 -23.33 2.18 18.97
N ARG A 242 -22.43 1.20 18.88
CA ARG A 242 -21.39 1.00 19.89
C ARG A 242 -20.44 2.21 19.99
N ALA A 243 -20.15 2.90 18.89
CA ALA A 243 -19.33 4.11 18.89
C ALA A 243 -20.04 5.26 19.64
N ILE A 244 -21.33 5.44 19.45
CA ILE A 244 -22.12 6.46 20.13
C ILE A 244 -22.18 6.17 21.64
N GLU A 245 -22.35 4.92 22.05
CA GLU A 245 -22.28 4.53 23.46
C GLU A 245 -20.91 4.81 24.07
N SER A 246 -19.85 4.52 23.34
CA SER A 246 -18.48 4.81 23.77
C SER A 246 -18.24 6.30 23.96
N PHE A 247 -18.74 7.15 23.05
CA PHE A 247 -18.68 8.61 23.19
C PHE A 247 -19.31 9.09 24.50
N GLU A 248 -20.48 8.56 24.89
CA GLU A 248 -21.12 8.90 26.17
C GLU A 248 -20.26 8.45 27.38
N ALA A 249 -19.73 7.23 27.34
CA ALA A 249 -18.93 6.65 28.43
C ALA A 249 -17.57 7.38 28.60
N ARG A 250 -17.11 8.10 27.59
CA ARG A 250 -15.81 8.79 27.57
C ARG A 250 -15.89 10.28 27.95
N LYS A 251 -17.03 10.78 28.40
CA LYS A 251 -17.17 12.16 28.88
C LYS A 251 -16.12 12.47 29.95
N GLY A 252 -15.34 13.53 29.73
CA GLY A 252 -14.25 13.95 30.64
C GLY A 252 -12.88 13.37 30.32
N VAL A 253 -12.73 12.52 29.31
CA VAL A 253 -11.40 12.08 28.85
C VAL A 253 -10.67 13.29 28.24
N PRO A 254 -9.38 13.55 28.62
CA PRO A 254 -8.59 14.60 28.03
C PRO A 254 -8.39 14.37 26.53
N VAL A 255 -8.53 15.43 25.74
CA VAL A 255 -8.35 15.40 24.27
C VAL A 255 -7.32 16.45 23.89
N PHE A 256 -6.25 15.98 23.23
CA PHE A 256 -5.22 16.83 22.63
C PHE A 256 -5.12 16.54 21.14
N ILE A 257 -5.50 17.48 20.30
CA ILE A 257 -5.38 17.39 18.84
C ILE A 257 -4.33 18.40 18.39
N PRO A 258 -3.24 17.98 17.73
CA PRO A 258 -2.24 18.89 17.20
C PRO A 258 -2.84 19.88 16.20
N LYS A 259 -2.41 21.13 16.25
CA LYS A 259 -2.82 22.17 15.30
C LYS A 259 -1.97 22.09 14.03
N TYR A 260 -2.12 21.01 13.29
CA TYR A 260 -1.37 20.76 12.06
C TYR A 260 -2.26 20.02 11.08
N GLU A 261 -2.93 20.73 10.20
CA GLU A 261 -3.70 20.16 9.09
C GLU A 261 -2.89 20.25 7.80
N VAL A 262 -2.87 19.17 7.05
CA VAL A 262 -2.25 19.08 5.72
C VAL A 262 -3.25 18.44 4.78
N GLU A 263 -3.28 18.91 3.55
CA GLU A 263 -4.03 18.29 2.46
C GLU A 263 -3.06 17.60 1.51
N ALA A 264 -3.50 16.49 0.92
CA ALA A 264 -2.76 15.74 -0.08
C ALA A 264 -3.65 15.44 -1.29
N GLU A 265 -3.07 15.45 -2.45
CA GLU A 265 -3.70 15.04 -3.69
C GLU A 265 -3.43 13.56 -3.92
N VAL A 266 -4.49 12.79 -4.14
CA VAL A 266 -4.47 11.34 -4.17
C VAL A 266 -5.34 10.79 -5.31
N GLY A 267 -5.20 9.51 -5.67
CA GLY A 267 -6.03 8.86 -6.69
C GLY A 267 -5.48 8.96 -8.12
N PHE A 268 -4.16 9.00 -8.28
CA PHE A 268 -3.50 9.04 -9.59
C PHE A 268 -3.49 7.66 -10.26
N SER A 269 -4.67 7.20 -10.73
CA SER A 269 -4.80 5.93 -11.47
C SER A 269 -4.32 6.05 -12.93
N VAL A 270 -4.15 4.91 -13.60
CA VAL A 270 -3.85 4.87 -15.05
C VAL A 270 -4.95 5.59 -15.82
N GLU A 271 -6.20 5.35 -15.44
CA GLU A 271 -7.38 5.97 -16.06
C GLU A 271 -7.38 7.49 -15.93
N TYR A 272 -7.04 7.99 -14.72
CA TYR A 272 -6.88 9.42 -14.50
C TYR A 272 -5.76 10.01 -15.39
N LEU A 273 -4.60 9.36 -15.44
CA LEU A 273 -3.48 9.82 -16.25
C LEU A 273 -3.81 9.80 -17.75
N CYS A 274 -4.47 8.76 -18.23
CA CYS A 274 -4.94 8.70 -19.61
C CYS A 274 -6.01 9.77 -19.92
N LYS A 275 -6.91 10.04 -18.98
CA LYS A 275 -7.89 11.14 -19.10
C LYS A 275 -7.20 12.50 -19.18
N LYS A 276 -6.14 12.70 -18.39
CA LYS A 276 -5.39 13.96 -18.33
C LYS A 276 -4.51 14.18 -19.55
N TYR A 277 -3.75 13.19 -19.95
CA TYR A 277 -2.72 13.29 -20.96
C TYR A 277 -3.10 12.68 -22.33
N GLY A 278 -4.26 12.03 -22.44
CA GLY A 278 -4.67 11.24 -23.60
C GLY A 278 -4.09 9.83 -23.63
N SER A 279 -2.89 9.65 -23.12
CA SER A 279 -2.18 8.37 -22.97
C SER A 279 -1.02 8.53 -21.97
N LEU A 280 -0.20 7.49 -21.80
CA LEU A 280 1.04 7.57 -21.01
C LEU A 280 2.25 8.01 -21.84
N GLU A 281 2.09 8.26 -23.15
CA GLU A 281 3.16 8.74 -24.06
C GLU A 281 3.81 10.04 -23.58
N PRO A 282 3.09 11.07 -23.09
CA PRO A 282 3.74 12.30 -22.61
C PRO A 282 4.71 12.09 -21.44
N ILE A 283 4.48 11.06 -20.61
CA ILE A 283 5.43 10.69 -19.54
C ILE A 283 6.65 10.01 -20.17
N ALA A 284 6.43 9.14 -21.15
CA ALA A 284 7.50 8.49 -21.90
C ALA A 284 8.37 9.53 -22.63
N ASP A 285 7.77 10.54 -23.26
CA ASP A 285 8.49 11.64 -23.92
C ASP A 285 9.31 12.46 -22.93
N ALA A 286 8.75 12.77 -21.76
CA ALA A 286 9.50 13.47 -20.72
C ALA A 286 10.72 12.66 -20.23
N ILE A 287 10.65 11.32 -20.26
CA ILE A 287 11.79 10.45 -19.99
C ILE A 287 12.80 10.52 -21.16
N ARG A 288 12.37 10.46 -22.43
CA ARG A 288 13.25 10.57 -23.61
C ARG A 288 13.99 11.90 -23.61
N GLU A 289 13.30 12.99 -23.32
CA GLU A 289 13.84 14.36 -23.28
C GLU A 289 14.74 14.64 -22.06
N GLY A 290 14.81 13.72 -21.09
CA GLY A 290 15.61 13.90 -19.86
C GLY A 290 14.96 14.78 -18.80
N LYS A 291 13.71 15.23 -18.98
CA LYS A 291 12.94 15.94 -17.96
C LYS A 291 12.65 15.04 -16.76
N ILE A 292 12.39 13.77 -17.01
CA ILE A 292 12.25 12.71 -16.00
C ILE A 292 13.43 11.75 -16.17
N LEU A 293 14.21 11.56 -15.11
CA LEU A 293 15.33 10.60 -15.10
C LEU A 293 14.82 9.16 -15.14
N GLY A 294 13.78 8.88 -14.39
CA GLY A 294 13.14 7.56 -14.25
C GLY A 294 11.92 7.62 -13.32
N VAL A 295 11.31 6.49 -13.09
CA VAL A 295 10.11 6.39 -12.23
C VAL A 295 10.33 5.37 -11.12
N VAL A 296 10.00 5.75 -9.89
CA VAL A 296 10.09 4.89 -8.70
C VAL A 296 8.70 4.63 -8.13
N ASN A 297 8.41 3.37 -7.86
CA ASN A 297 7.29 2.99 -7.00
C ASN A 297 7.80 2.89 -5.55
N MET A 298 7.57 3.92 -4.74
CA MET A 298 7.99 4.00 -3.34
C MET A 298 6.85 3.60 -2.43
N VAL A 299 6.95 2.44 -1.82
CA VAL A 299 5.83 1.77 -1.14
C VAL A 299 6.27 1.02 0.11
N GLY A 300 5.37 0.25 0.67
CA GLY A 300 5.63 -0.65 1.80
C GLY A 300 5.09 -0.11 3.10
N CYS A 301 5.74 -0.52 4.16
CA CYS A 301 5.37 -0.22 5.55
C CYS A 301 6.25 0.88 6.14
N ASN A 302 6.10 1.10 7.45
CA ASN A 302 7.10 1.76 8.29
C ASN A 302 7.62 0.75 9.32
N ASN A 303 8.88 0.84 9.65
CA ASN A 303 9.51 -0.12 10.55
C ASN A 303 9.75 0.51 11.95
N PRO A 304 9.20 -0.08 13.03
CA PRO A 304 9.37 0.48 14.36
C PRO A 304 10.79 0.35 14.93
N LYS A 305 11.68 -0.40 14.26
CA LYS A 305 13.08 -0.62 14.68
C LYS A 305 14.06 0.37 14.07
N VAL A 306 13.62 1.26 13.18
CA VAL A 306 14.45 2.31 12.56
C VAL A 306 13.90 3.69 12.93
N LEU A 307 14.65 4.76 12.60
CA LEU A 307 14.14 6.12 12.76
C LEU A 307 12.89 6.30 11.88
N TYR A 308 11.76 6.47 12.56
CA TYR A 308 10.44 6.49 11.98
C TYR A 308 10.32 7.47 10.81
N GLU A 309 9.94 6.94 9.65
CA GLU A 309 9.71 7.66 8.39
C GLU A 309 10.96 8.32 7.76
N LYS A 310 12.12 8.30 8.44
CA LYS A 310 13.32 9.00 7.98
C LYS A 310 13.84 8.44 6.67
N ALA A 311 13.91 7.11 6.54
CA ALA A 311 14.46 6.50 5.33
C ALA A 311 13.59 6.79 4.09
N ILE A 312 12.26 6.80 4.25
CA ILE A 312 11.34 7.14 3.16
C ILE A 312 11.55 8.58 2.70
N LEU A 313 11.65 9.53 3.64
CA LEU A 313 11.81 10.95 3.33
C LEU A 313 13.18 11.25 2.70
N ASP A 314 14.25 10.69 3.25
CA ASP A 314 15.60 10.93 2.74
C ASP A 314 15.79 10.35 1.33
N VAL A 315 15.31 9.11 1.07
CA VAL A 315 15.31 8.53 -0.28
C VAL A 315 14.48 9.39 -1.24
N CYS A 316 13.29 9.84 -0.79
CA CYS A 316 12.42 10.71 -1.59
C CYS A 316 13.13 12.01 -2.01
N ASP A 317 13.81 12.69 -1.06
CA ASP A 317 14.53 13.94 -1.34
C ASP A 317 15.65 13.74 -2.37
N VAL A 318 16.41 12.64 -2.26
CA VAL A 318 17.48 12.31 -3.24
C VAL A 318 16.88 12.09 -4.62
N LEU A 319 15.80 11.31 -4.72
CA LEU A 319 15.17 10.97 -5.99
C LEU A 319 14.55 12.18 -6.67
N LEU A 320 13.74 12.97 -5.95
CA LEU A 320 13.09 14.16 -6.51
C LEU A 320 14.11 15.19 -7.03
N LYS A 321 15.18 15.44 -6.26
CA LYS A 321 16.26 16.34 -6.65
C LYS A 321 16.95 15.92 -7.95
N ASN A 322 16.98 14.63 -8.25
CA ASN A 322 17.53 14.05 -9.45
C ASN A 322 16.50 13.81 -10.56
N ASN A 323 15.39 14.53 -10.58
CA ASN A 323 14.32 14.43 -11.59
C ASN A 323 13.67 13.04 -11.68
N VAL A 324 13.60 12.29 -10.59
CA VAL A 324 12.88 11.01 -10.56
C VAL A 324 11.43 11.27 -10.17
N LEU A 325 10.49 10.79 -10.99
CA LEU A 325 9.06 10.79 -10.65
C LEU A 325 8.77 9.70 -9.63
N ILE A 326 8.06 10.03 -8.57
CA ILE A 326 7.71 9.09 -7.51
C ILE A 326 6.22 8.76 -7.56
N ILE A 327 5.91 7.46 -7.63
CA ILE A 327 4.59 6.91 -7.41
C ILE A 327 4.61 6.27 -6.03
N THR A 328 3.55 6.44 -5.24
CA THR A 328 3.49 5.89 -3.87
C THR A 328 2.13 5.30 -3.54
N ASN A 329 2.13 4.31 -2.67
CA ASN A 329 0.94 3.68 -2.11
C ASN A 329 1.23 3.05 -0.73
N GLY A 330 0.17 2.58 -0.06
CA GLY A 330 0.30 1.92 1.23
C GLY A 330 0.83 2.81 2.34
N CYS A 331 1.34 2.22 3.40
CA CYS A 331 1.78 2.95 4.60
C CYS A 331 2.94 3.92 4.36
N ALA A 332 3.84 3.61 3.40
CA ALA A 332 4.94 4.51 3.04
C ALA A 332 4.48 5.85 2.44
N SER A 333 3.23 5.96 1.99
CA SER A 333 2.68 7.20 1.47
C SER A 333 2.37 8.24 2.57
N PHE A 334 2.09 7.81 3.80
CA PHE A 334 1.72 8.74 4.89
C PHE A 334 2.78 9.80 5.18
N PRO A 335 4.07 9.49 5.36
CA PRO A 335 5.09 10.52 5.51
C PRO A 335 5.14 11.48 4.32
N LEU A 336 4.99 10.99 3.10
CA LEU A 336 5.02 11.82 1.89
C LEU A 336 3.79 12.75 1.82
N MET A 337 2.60 12.27 2.17
CA MET A 337 1.39 13.09 2.23
C MET A 337 1.48 14.15 3.32
N LYS A 338 1.75 13.75 4.57
CA LYS A 338 1.75 14.68 5.71
C LYS A 338 2.89 15.70 5.68
N MET A 339 3.98 15.42 4.98
CA MET A 339 5.09 16.37 4.78
C MET A 339 4.94 17.21 3.51
N GLY A 340 3.81 17.12 2.82
CA GLY A 340 3.44 18.00 1.71
C GLY A 340 4.03 17.66 0.35
N TYR A 341 4.61 16.47 0.17
CA TYR A 341 5.17 16.06 -1.14
C TYR A 341 4.07 15.73 -2.17
N CYS A 342 2.89 15.33 -1.70
CA CYS A 342 1.73 15.02 -2.55
C CYS A 342 0.84 16.25 -2.77
N GLN A 343 1.42 17.43 -3.00
CA GLN A 343 0.71 18.69 -3.21
C GLN A 343 1.22 19.43 -4.44
N THR A 344 0.33 20.12 -5.14
CA THR A 344 0.68 21.14 -6.14
C THR A 344 1.01 22.45 -5.43
N SER A 345 2.16 22.52 -4.78
CA SER A 345 2.60 23.66 -3.98
C SER A 345 4.05 24.03 -4.30
N GLU A 346 4.42 25.30 -4.08
CA GLU A 346 5.81 25.76 -4.28
C GLU A 346 6.78 25.00 -3.36
N PHE A 347 6.34 24.60 -2.15
CA PHE A 347 7.14 23.74 -1.27
C PHE A 347 7.46 22.40 -1.94
N ALA A 348 6.44 21.69 -2.43
CA ALA A 348 6.63 20.39 -3.08
C ALA A 348 7.51 20.52 -4.35
N TYR A 349 7.24 21.52 -5.17
CA TYR A 349 8.05 21.79 -6.37
C TYR A 349 9.50 22.16 -6.06
N SER A 350 9.77 22.82 -4.92
CA SER A 350 11.15 23.13 -4.51
C SER A 350 12.01 21.91 -4.24
N LYS A 351 11.37 20.75 -3.97
CA LYS A 351 12.05 19.46 -3.76
C LYS A 351 12.44 18.79 -5.07
N ALA A 352 11.72 19.08 -6.16
CA ALA A 352 11.95 18.48 -7.48
C ALA A 352 13.09 19.19 -8.23
N GLY A 353 13.86 18.41 -8.98
CA GLY A 353 14.82 18.94 -9.96
C GLY A 353 14.12 19.74 -11.06
N GLU A 354 14.88 20.49 -11.83
CA GLU A 354 14.34 21.44 -12.82
C GLU A 354 13.48 20.75 -13.89
N GLY A 355 13.98 19.66 -14.48
CA GLY A 355 13.25 18.93 -15.52
C GLY A 355 11.92 18.33 -15.04
N LEU A 356 11.96 17.68 -13.88
CA LEU A 356 10.73 17.11 -13.28
C LEU A 356 9.73 18.22 -12.96
N ARG A 357 10.18 19.34 -12.40
CA ARG A 357 9.34 20.49 -12.09
C ARG A 357 8.72 21.11 -13.35
N GLU A 358 9.48 21.23 -14.44
CA GLU A 358 8.95 21.70 -15.73
C GLU A 358 7.83 20.80 -16.25
N PHE A 359 7.99 19.47 -16.16
CA PHE A 359 6.98 18.51 -16.57
C PHE A 359 5.70 18.58 -15.72
N LEU A 360 5.83 18.78 -14.41
CA LEU A 360 4.72 18.68 -13.45
C LEU A 360 3.89 19.96 -13.35
N LYS A 361 4.52 21.14 -13.46
CA LYS A 361 3.80 22.43 -13.27
C LYS A 361 2.79 22.69 -14.40
N PRO A 362 1.67 23.33 -14.06
CA PRO A 362 1.32 23.86 -12.73
C PRO A 362 0.46 22.93 -11.88
N ASP A 363 0.04 21.78 -12.37
CA ASP A 363 -1.14 21.07 -11.84
C ASP A 363 -0.93 19.61 -11.45
N MET A 364 0.33 19.14 -11.37
CA MET A 364 0.69 17.79 -10.91
C MET A 364 1.69 17.84 -9.76
N PRO A 365 1.48 17.14 -8.64
CA PRO A 365 2.44 17.08 -7.54
C PRO A 365 3.69 16.25 -7.92
N PRO A 366 4.81 16.41 -7.20
CA PRO A 366 6.02 15.61 -7.45
C PRO A 366 5.89 14.13 -7.05
N VAL A 367 4.97 13.82 -6.15
CA VAL A 367 4.70 12.45 -5.69
C VAL A 367 3.24 12.12 -5.97
N TRP A 368 3.00 11.04 -6.70
CA TRP A 368 1.68 10.59 -7.10
C TRP A 368 1.19 9.45 -6.21
N HIS A 369 0.22 9.72 -5.36
CA HIS A 369 -0.41 8.71 -4.53
C HIS A 369 -1.46 7.94 -5.33
N VAL A 370 -1.25 6.63 -5.53
CA VAL A 370 -2.12 5.79 -6.37
C VAL A 370 -3.14 4.97 -5.57
N GLY A 371 -2.96 4.84 -4.25
CA GLY A 371 -3.92 4.14 -3.40
C GLY A 371 -3.33 3.34 -2.24
N GLU A 372 -3.96 2.23 -1.94
CA GLU A 372 -3.54 1.29 -0.89
C GLU A 372 -2.53 0.24 -1.41
N CYS A 373 -2.09 -0.70 -0.56
CA CYS A 373 -1.06 -1.69 -0.93
C CYS A 373 -1.41 -2.53 -2.16
N ILE A 374 -2.67 -2.92 -2.37
CA ILE A 374 -3.08 -3.66 -3.57
C ILE A 374 -2.99 -2.81 -4.84
N ASP A 375 -3.01 -1.48 -4.73
CA ASP A 375 -2.85 -0.54 -5.84
C ASP A 375 -1.41 -0.46 -6.37
N ASN A 376 -0.49 -1.31 -5.88
CA ASN A 376 0.71 -1.69 -6.62
C ASN A 376 0.39 -2.16 -8.04
N THR A 377 -0.80 -2.70 -8.28
CA THR A 377 -1.34 -3.00 -9.60
C THR A 377 -1.41 -1.75 -10.48
N ARG A 378 -1.83 -0.59 -9.94
CA ARG A 378 -1.87 0.69 -10.67
C ARG A 378 -0.46 1.19 -10.99
N SER A 379 0.47 1.07 -10.03
CA SER A 379 1.89 1.40 -10.28
C SER A 379 2.47 0.54 -11.40
N SER A 380 2.19 -0.77 -11.38
CA SER A 380 2.61 -1.69 -12.45
C SER A 380 1.98 -1.33 -13.79
N GLY A 381 0.70 -0.93 -13.80
CA GLY A 381 0.00 -0.45 -15.01
C GLY A 381 0.63 0.81 -15.59
N ILE A 382 1.05 1.76 -14.75
CA ILE A 382 1.77 2.97 -15.17
C ILE A 382 3.13 2.58 -15.76
N PHE A 383 3.88 1.70 -15.11
CA PHE A 383 5.17 1.22 -15.62
C PHE A 383 5.03 0.51 -16.95
N ALA A 384 4.08 -0.42 -17.06
CA ALA A 384 3.81 -1.15 -18.30
C ALA A 384 3.39 -0.20 -19.44
N GLY A 385 2.51 0.76 -19.16
CA GLY A 385 2.07 1.73 -20.17
C GLY A 385 3.21 2.63 -20.67
N ILE A 386 4.12 3.08 -19.80
CA ILE A 386 5.31 3.83 -20.19
C ILE A 386 6.27 2.94 -21.01
N ALA A 387 6.52 1.71 -20.57
CA ALA A 387 7.38 0.77 -21.30
C ALA A 387 6.82 0.45 -22.69
N ASN A 388 5.51 0.22 -22.81
CA ASN A 388 4.84 0.02 -24.09
C ASN A 388 4.97 1.23 -25.03
N ALA A 389 4.92 2.47 -24.51
CA ALA A 389 5.17 3.68 -25.28
C ALA A 389 6.62 3.78 -25.82
N PHE A 390 7.56 3.13 -25.14
CA PHE A 390 8.94 2.97 -25.63
C PHE A 390 9.12 1.78 -26.59
N GLY A 391 8.14 0.87 -26.67
CA GLY A 391 8.31 -0.43 -27.35
C GLY A 391 9.35 -1.32 -26.65
N LYS A 392 9.40 -1.26 -25.32
CA LYS A 392 10.40 -1.89 -24.47
C LYS A 392 9.75 -2.71 -23.36
N GLU A 393 10.51 -3.66 -22.81
CA GLU A 393 10.14 -4.36 -21.58
C GLU A 393 10.39 -3.47 -20.35
N MET A 394 9.61 -3.70 -19.28
CA MET A 394 9.75 -2.93 -18.04
C MET A 394 11.16 -2.99 -17.43
N TYR A 395 11.86 -4.11 -17.58
CA TYR A 395 13.20 -4.26 -17.04
C TYR A 395 14.27 -3.43 -17.78
N GLU A 396 14.01 -3.03 -19.04
CA GLU A 396 14.89 -2.16 -19.82
C GLU A 396 14.75 -0.70 -19.41
N MET A 397 13.61 -0.34 -18.80
CA MET A 397 13.27 1.04 -18.46
C MET A 397 13.98 1.51 -17.17
N PRO A 398 14.20 2.83 -17.00
CA PRO A 398 14.75 3.40 -15.78
C PRO A 398 13.71 3.39 -14.64
N PHE A 399 13.27 2.20 -14.24
CA PHE A 399 12.29 1.97 -13.20
C PHE A 399 12.91 1.31 -11.99
N ALA A 400 12.38 1.61 -10.80
CA ALA A 400 12.76 0.94 -9.57
C ALA A 400 11.56 0.79 -8.63
N PHE A 401 11.64 -0.21 -7.76
CA PHE A 401 10.78 -0.39 -6.62
C PHE A 401 11.55 -0.05 -5.35
N ALA A 402 10.99 0.77 -4.48
CA ALA A 402 11.62 1.10 -3.21
C ALA A 402 10.67 0.82 -2.04
N SER A 403 11.14 0.07 -1.06
CA SER A 403 10.47 -0.13 0.22
C SER A 403 11.48 0.10 1.34
N PRO A 404 11.84 1.37 1.63
CA PRO A 404 12.94 1.68 2.54
C PRO A 404 12.72 1.16 3.95
N GLU A 405 11.49 1.23 4.46
CA GLU A 405 11.14 0.87 5.84
C GLU A 405 10.18 -0.34 5.92
N TRP A 406 10.25 -1.28 5.01
CA TRP A 406 9.38 -2.46 5.11
C TRP A 406 9.48 -3.13 6.49
N SER A 407 8.38 -3.68 7.01
CA SER A 407 8.31 -4.29 8.34
C SER A 407 7.57 -5.62 8.40
N ASN A 408 6.89 -6.02 7.33
CA ASN A 408 6.14 -7.27 7.29
C ASN A 408 6.27 -7.95 5.92
N GLU A 409 5.70 -9.15 5.82
CA GLU A 409 5.73 -10.01 4.65
C GLU A 409 5.20 -9.31 3.38
N LYS A 410 4.16 -8.49 3.47
CA LYS A 410 3.62 -7.78 2.29
C LYS A 410 4.64 -6.87 1.63
N GLY A 411 5.53 -6.26 2.40
CA GLY A 411 6.61 -5.42 1.86
C GLY A 411 7.62 -6.24 1.07
N ILE A 412 7.97 -7.44 1.55
CA ILE A 412 8.87 -8.38 0.86
C ILE A 412 8.18 -8.95 -0.39
N ASP A 413 6.93 -9.37 -0.26
CA ASP A 413 6.18 -10.00 -1.36
C ASP A 413 5.92 -9.01 -2.50
N ALA A 414 5.60 -7.75 -2.18
CA ALA A 414 5.48 -6.70 -3.18
C ALA A 414 6.81 -6.44 -3.91
N ALA A 415 7.92 -6.40 -3.16
CA ALA A 415 9.26 -6.28 -3.75
C ALA A 415 9.56 -7.46 -4.67
N LEU A 416 9.22 -8.69 -4.25
CA LEU A 416 9.40 -9.89 -5.05
C LEU A 416 8.55 -9.84 -6.33
N GLY A 417 7.30 -9.39 -6.24
CA GLY A 417 6.42 -9.23 -7.39
C GLY A 417 6.99 -8.29 -8.45
N PHE A 418 7.55 -7.15 -8.05
CA PHE A 418 8.23 -6.25 -8.99
C PHE A 418 9.51 -6.88 -9.56
N ARG A 419 10.28 -7.60 -8.75
CA ARG A 419 11.49 -8.30 -9.21
C ARG A 419 11.18 -9.41 -10.21
N LEU A 420 10.11 -10.17 -9.99
CA LEU A 420 9.61 -11.16 -10.95
C LEU A 420 9.27 -10.54 -12.31
N ASN A 421 8.86 -9.27 -12.29
CA ASN A 421 8.61 -8.46 -13.50
C ASN A 421 9.86 -7.71 -14.01
N GLY A 422 11.05 -7.99 -13.48
CA GLY A 422 12.33 -7.45 -13.95
C GLY A 422 12.70 -6.07 -13.38
N ILE A 423 12.04 -5.63 -12.31
CA ILE A 423 12.31 -4.34 -11.66
C ILE A 423 13.05 -4.57 -10.35
N SER A 424 14.26 -4.03 -10.22
CA SER A 424 15.06 -4.14 -8.99
C SER A 424 14.39 -3.49 -7.80
N SER A 425 14.57 -4.09 -6.62
CA SER A 425 14.02 -3.62 -5.35
C SER A 425 15.11 -3.06 -4.42
N TYR A 426 14.78 -1.96 -3.73
CA TYR A 426 15.71 -1.18 -2.92
C TYR A 426 15.16 -1.01 -1.50
N HIS A 427 16.00 -1.30 -0.48
CA HIS A 427 15.60 -1.37 0.91
C HIS A 427 16.65 -0.78 1.85
N CYS A 428 16.23 -0.09 2.94
CA CYS A 428 17.11 0.31 4.03
C CYS A 428 17.07 -0.69 5.20
N VAL A 429 16.19 -1.66 5.15
CA VAL A 429 16.07 -2.72 6.16
C VAL A 429 16.43 -4.05 5.53
N GLU A 430 17.30 -4.82 6.19
CA GLU A 430 17.71 -6.13 5.69
C GLU A 430 16.60 -7.18 5.86
N ALA A 431 16.47 -8.08 4.89
CA ALA A 431 15.60 -9.24 4.99
C ALA A 431 16.20 -10.30 5.94
N PRO A 432 15.40 -11.10 6.66
CA PRO A 432 15.88 -12.10 7.61
C PRO A 432 16.40 -13.35 6.91
N ILE A 433 17.36 -13.19 6.01
CA ILE A 433 17.93 -14.26 5.14
C ILE A 433 19.41 -14.55 5.44
N HIS A 434 19.97 -13.94 6.49
CA HIS A 434 21.40 -14.09 6.82
C HIS A 434 21.85 -15.52 7.19
N GLY A 435 20.91 -16.43 7.43
CA GLY A 435 21.20 -17.84 7.65
C GLY A 435 21.80 -18.58 6.44
N SER A 436 21.69 -18.00 5.22
CA SER A 436 22.20 -18.63 3.99
C SER A 436 22.87 -17.61 3.07
N SER A 437 24.19 -17.73 2.94
CA SER A 437 24.96 -16.92 1.99
C SER A 437 24.54 -17.14 0.53
N LYS A 438 24.17 -18.38 0.18
CA LYS A 438 23.70 -18.75 -1.17
C LYS A 438 22.37 -18.06 -1.51
N VAL A 439 21.41 -17.98 -0.57
CA VAL A 439 20.16 -17.26 -0.76
C VAL A 439 20.41 -15.77 -0.94
N ILE A 440 21.31 -15.18 -0.15
CA ILE A 440 21.68 -13.76 -0.29
C ILE A 440 22.29 -13.50 -1.67
N GLU A 441 23.26 -14.32 -2.10
CA GLU A 441 23.91 -14.21 -3.41
C GLU A 441 22.89 -14.36 -4.55
N PHE A 442 22.01 -15.35 -4.47
CA PHE A 442 20.95 -15.55 -5.46
C PHE A 442 20.03 -14.34 -5.57
N LEU A 443 19.58 -13.78 -4.46
CA LEU A 443 18.68 -12.62 -4.46
C LEU A 443 19.37 -11.32 -4.91
N LYS A 444 20.67 -11.16 -4.68
CA LYS A 444 21.44 -9.98 -5.08
C LYS A 444 21.97 -10.06 -6.51
N GLU A 445 22.53 -11.20 -6.88
CA GLU A 445 23.24 -11.37 -8.17
C GLU A 445 22.56 -12.38 -9.09
N GLY A 446 22.19 -13.58 -8.60
CA GLY A 446 21.64 -14.64 -9.42
C GLY A 446 20.34 -14.27 -10.14
N THR A 447 19.52 -13.43 -9.54
CA THR A 447 18.29 -12.92 -10.19
C THR A 447 18.53 -11.85 -11.25
N LYS A 448 19.73 -11.26 -11.34
CA LYS A 448 20.08 -10.35 -12.45
C LYS A 448 20.12 -11.09 -13.78
N GLU A 449 20.66 -12.30 -13.77
CA GLU A 449 20.78 -13.11 -14.99
C GLU A 449 19.45 -13.72 -15.42
N THR A 450 18.62 -14.14 -14.46
CA THR A 450 17.38 -14.87 -14.72
C THR A 450 16.16 -13.97 -14.82
N LEU A 451 16.00 -13.02 -13.89
CA LEU A 451 14.84 -12.12 -13.81
C LEU A 451 15.11 -10.70 -14.31
N HIS A 452 16.37 -10.36 -14.61
CA HIS A 452 16.84 -9.00 -14.95
C HIS A 452 16.63 -8.00 -13.80
N SER A 453 16.62 -8.48 -12.55
CA SER A 453 16.39 -7.66 -11.37
C SER A 453 17.25 -8.12 -10.19
N SER A 454 17.50 -7.22 -9.25
CA SER A 454 18.26 -7.52 -8.04
C SER A 454 17.61 -6.95 -6.79
N MET A 455 17.98 -7.51 -5.63
CA MET A 455 17.68 -6.93 -4.33
C MET A 455 18.87 -6.09 -3.88
N VAL A 456 18.66 -4.79 -3.71
CA VAL A 456 19.66 -3.86 -3.22
C VAL A 456 19.31 -3.44 -1.80
N VAL A 457 20.23 -3.64 -0.87
CA VAL A 457 20.05 -3.21 0.52
C VAL A 457 21.17 -2.26 0.90
N ASP A 458 20.81 -1.10 1.43
CA ASP A 458 21.72 -0.14 2.02
C ASP A 458 21.03 0.56 3.19
N VAL A 459 21.59 0.44 4.38
CA VAL A 459 21.00 1.02 5.59
C VAL A 459 21.09 2.55 5.64
N ASP A 460 21.97 3.15 4.82
CA ASP A 460 22.01 4.60 4.60
C ASP A 460 21.02 4.99 3.51
N PRO A 461 19.94 5.74 3.82
CA PRO A 461 18.92 6.08 2.84
C PRO A 461 19.41 7.03 1.75
N VAL A 462 20.36 7.89 2.04
CA VAL A 462 20.94 8.79 1.03
C VAL A 462 21.76 7.99 0.03
N SER A 463 22.64 7.10 0.53
CA SER A 463 23.41 6.17 -0.31
C SER A 463 22.49 5.26 -1.14
N LEU A 464 21.39 4.77 -0.57
CA LEU A 464 20.39 3.97 -1.31
C LEU A 464 19.79 4.78 -2.48
N GLY A 465 19.36 6.02 -2.20
CA GLY A 465 18.81 6.91 -3.22
C GLY A 465 19.81 7.20 -4.35
N GLU A 466 21.09 7.42 -4.02
CA GLU A 466 22.16 7.63 -4.99
C GLU A 466 22.41 6.40 -5.87
N LYS A 467 22.37 5.18 -5.29
CA LYS A 467 22.45 3.92 -6.06
C LYS A 467 21.28 3.80 -7.03
N MET A 468 20.07 4.11 -6.61
CA MET A 468 18.90 4.09 -7.50
C MET A 468 19.06 5.07 -8.67
N VAL A 469 19.56 6.27 -8.41
CA VAL A 469 19.84 7.28 -9.44
C VAL A 469 20.94 6.80 -10.41
N ALA A 470 21.98 6.16 -9.90
CA ALA A 470 23.05 5.58 -10.72
C ALA A 470 22.53 4.48 -11.64
N ASP A 471 21.73 3.56 -11.12
CA ASP A 471 21.13 2.47 -11.90
C ASP A 471 20.19 2.99 -12.98
N MET A 472 19.39 4.02 -12.68
CA MET A 472 18.54 4.68 -13.68
C MET A 472 19.34 5.36 -14.81
N LYS A 473 20.44 6.04 -14.47
CA LYS A 473 21.34 6.63 -15.46
C LYS A 473 21.95 5.56 -16.38
N GLU A 474 22.35 4.43 -15.81
CA GLU A 474 22.88 3.31 -16.59
C GLU A 474 21.83 2.74 -17.55
N LYS A 475 20.60 2.52 -17.09
CA LYS A 475 19.50 2.06 -17.95
C LYS A 475 19.18 3.04 -19.07
N ARG A 476 19.20 4.35 -18.79
CA ARG A 476 19.05 5.37 -19.83
C ARG A 476 20.17 5.30 -20.88
N ARG A 477 21.43 5.13 -20.44
CA ARG A 477 22.56 4.95 -21.33
C ARG A 477 22.38 3.72 -22.24
N GLN A 478 21.86 2.61 -21.69
CA GLN A 478 21.56 1.40 -22.47
C GLN A 478 20.42 1.61 -23.47
N LEU A 479 19.45 2.47 -23.15
CA LEU A 479 18.39 2.88 -24.07
C LEU A 479 18.84 3.88 -25.13
N GLY A 480 20.03 4.49 -24.99
CA GLY A 480 20.54 5.52 -25.90
C GLY A 480 19.90 6.90 -25.70
N ILE A 481 19.44 7.22 -24.50
CA ILE A 481 18.75 8.48 -24.15
C ILE A 481 19.43 9.20 -22.98
#